data_414313b5d9f1ed3102a286cc0fd92f88
#
_entry.id   414313b5d9f1ed3102a286cc0fd92f88
#
_cell.length_a   1.000
_cell.length_b   1.000
_cell.length_c   1.000
_cell.angle_alpha   90.00
_cell.angle_beta   90.00
_cell.angle_gamma   90.00
#
_symmetry.space_group_name_H-M   'P 1'
#
loop_
_entity.id
_entity.type
_entity.pdbx_description
1 polymer ?
#
loop_
_entity_poly.entity_id
_entity_poly.type
_entity_poly.pdbx_seq_one_letter_code
_entity_poly.pdbx_strand_id
1 'polypeptide(L)'
;MDPNGDYLFRIRTVKAAPIRTLSEALKEILTEANIEIDQNGLKIMAMDGTHTVLVHLRLHADRFDEYKCPQKYILGINMINLFKLVKTMSNNDSLVMFMEKRDTTKMGIVILNGEKQMETTFNLNLIELDINPIEIPPVQFSAIITMPSLDFQKIIRDMGTLGETVEITSASNQLILKCRGDFAEQETVFSVGQGMTVSKSHSEIVQGNFLLKHLVLFTKCTSLCSDISIYLKNDYPIIIEYSVAGLGEIKLALAPAPSKQSHGGK
;
A
#
# COMPACT_ATOMS: atom_id res chain seq x y z
N MET A 1 25.70 -1.73 17.36
CA MET A 1 26.54 -2.80 16.76
C MET A 1 26.05 -4.11 17.36
N ASP A 2 25.97 -5.17 16.58
CA ASP A 2 25.76 -6.53 17.09
C ASP A 2 27.16 -7.14 17.34
N PRO A 3 27.72 -7.04 18.54
CA PRO A 3 29.09 -7.47 18.82
C PRO A 3 29.26 -8.98 18.77
N ASN A 4 28.15 -9.76 18.81
CA ASN A 4 28.19 -11.21 18.88
C ASN A 4 27.66 -11.91 17.62
N GLY A 5 27.13 -11.17 16.64
CA GLY A 5 26.56 -11.78 15.43
C GLY A 5 25.32 -12.66 15.69
N ASP A 6 24.51 -12.34 16.71
CA ASP A 6 23.42 -13.18 17.19
C ASP A 6 22.13 -13.04 16.36
N TYR A 7 22.09 -12.07 15.42
CA TYR A 7 20.93 -11.82 14.58
C TYR A 7 21.09 -12.38 13.17
N LEU A 8 19.99 -12.90 12.63
CA LEU A 8 19.87 -13.27 11.22
C LEU A 8 19.68 -12.03 10.36
N PHE A 9 18.85 -11.11 10.82
CA PHE A 9 18.74 -9.74 10.30
C PHE A 9 18.48 -8.77 11.44
N ARG A 10 18.83 -7.49 11.22
CA ARG A 10 18.50 -6.38 12.09
C ARG A 10 18.33 -5.12 11.26
N ILE A 11 17.18 -4.45 11.45
CA ILE A 11 16.75 -3.28 10.69
C ILE A 11 16.28 -2.22 11.67
N ARG A 12 16.76 -0.98 11.52
CA ARG A 12 16.36 0.14 12.36
C ARG A 12 15.89 1.31 11.49
N THR A 13 14.85 2.01 11.95
CA THR A 13 14.43 3.28 11.36
C THR A 13 13.90 4.24 12.42
N VAL A 14 14.21 5.52 12.24
CA VAL A 14 13.60 6.63 13.01
C VAL A 14 12.25 7.06 12.42
N LYS A 15 11.87 6.48 11.27
CA LYS A 15 10.58 6.74 10.59
C LYS A 15 9.50 5.76 11.07
N ALA A 16 9.25 5.72 12.40
CA ALA A 16 8.27 4.80 12.99
C ALA A 16 6.83 5.13 12.58
N ALA A 17 6.45 6.41 12.51
CA ALA A 17 5.11 6.84 12.14
C ALA A 17 4.66 6.36 10.75
N PRO A 18 5.45 6.49 9.67
CA PRO A 18 5.13 5.90 8.37
C PRO A 18 4.92 4.39 8.41
N ILE A 19 5.73 3.64 9.17
CA ILE A 19 5.57 2.19 9.32
C ILE A 19 4.26 1.85 10.04
N ARG A 20 3.88 2.63 11.08
CA ARG A 20 2.58 2.50 11.74
C ARG A 20 1.42 2.71 10.77
N THR A 21 1.43 3.82 10.01
CA THR A 21 0.40 4.14 9.01
C THR A 21 0.31 3.05 7.94
N LEU A 22 1.46 2.59 7.44
CA LEU A 22 1.53 1.50 6.48
C LEU A 22 0.92 0.21 7.03
N SER A 23 1.27 -0.16 8.28
CA SER A 23 0.72 -1.36 8.95
C SER A 23 -0.79 -1.23 9.18
N GLU A 24 -1.30 -0.03 9.46
CA GLU A 24 -2.73 0.24 9.58
C GLU A 24 -3.46 0.04 8.25
N ALA A 25 -2.91 0.52 7.14
CA ALA A 25 -3.49 0.32 5.82
C ALA A 25 -3.46 -1.16 5.41
N LEU A 26 -2.32 -1.82 5.63
CA LEU A 26 -2.14 -3.22 5.25
C LEU A 26 -3.10 -4.17 5.97
N LYS A 27 -3.35 -3.98 7.28
CA LYS A 27 -4.28 -4.85 8.03
C LYS A 27 -5.73 -4.78 7.57
N GLU A 28 -6.12 -3.71 6.88
CA GLU A 28 -7.48 -3.56 6.33
C GLU A 28 -7.63 -4.31 4.98
N ILE A 29 -6.51 -4.56 4.29
CA ILE A 29 -6.48 -5.19 2.97
C ILE A 29 -6.08 -6.66 3.08
N LEU A 30 -5.06 -6.95 3.90
CA LEU A 30 -4.47 -8.28 4.06
C LEU A 30 -4.66 -8.78 5.48
N THR A 31 -5.18 -9.98 5.65
CA THR A 31 -5.22 -10.66 6.96
C THR A 31 -3.84 -11.15 7.33
N GLU A 32 -3.16 -11.76 6.37
CA GLU A 32 -1.86 -12.40 6.51
C GLU A 32 -1.03 -12.14 5.26
N ALA A 33 0.29 -12.04 5.40
CA ALA A 33 1.20 -11.86 4.28
C ALA A 33 2.59 -12.40 4.58
N ASN A 34 3.27 -12.86 3.53
CA ASN A 34 4.70 -13.10 3.55
C ASN A 34 5.44 -11.78 3.34
N ILE A 35 6.33 -11.43 4.28
CA ILE A 35 7.30 -10.36 4.12
C ILE A 35 8.62 -10.97 3.71
N GLU A 36 9.10 -10.63 2.53
CA GLU A 36 10.44 -10.96 2.07
C GLU A 36 11.41 -9.89 2.56
N ILE A 37 12.50 -10.32 3.20
CA ILE A 37 13.58 -9.43 3.68
C ILE A 37 14.88 -9.96 3.08
N ASP A 38 15.57 -9.12 2.31
CA ASP A 38 16.86 -9.45 1.71
C ASP A 38 17.82 -8.25 1.77
N GLN A 39 18.99 -8.38 1.15
CA GLN A 39 19.99 -7.31 1.09
C GLN A 39 19.52 -6.02 0.40
N ASN A 40 18.44 -6.05 -0.39
CA ASN A 40 17.91 -4.90 -1.12
C ASN A 40 16.79 -4.19 -0.34
N GLY A 41 16.18 -4.84 0.66
CA GLY A 41 15.13 -4.26 1.49
C GLY A 41 14.03 -5.24 1.89
N LEU A 42 12.85 -4.68 2.19
CA LEU A 42 11.64 -5.42 2.52
C LEU A 42 10.67 -5.36 1.34
N LYS A 43 9.99 -6.48 1.09
CA LYS A 43 8.98 -6.60 0.04
C LYS A 43 7.77 -7.38 0.54
N ILE A 44 6.59 -6.91 0.19
CA ILE A 44 5.33 -7.66 0.29
C ILE A 44 4.73 -7.72 -1.11
N MET A 45 4.36 -8.93 -1.55
CA MET A 45 3.61 -9.16 -2.76
C MET A 45 2.50 -10.15 -2.41
N ALA A 46 1.28 -9.65 -2.23
CA ALA A 46 0.15 -10.46 -1.76
C ALA A 46 -1.18 -9.98 -2.34
N MET A 47 -2.10 -10.89 -2.54
CA MET A 47 -3.49 -10.59 -2.89
C MET A 47 -4.37 -10.63 -1.65
N ASP A 48 -5.43 -9.82 -1.66
CA ASP A 48 -6.49 -9.92 -0.66
C ASP A 48 -7.24 -11.26 -0.78
N GLY A 49 -7.99 -11.64 0.26
CA GLY A 49 -8.72 -12.91 0.29
C GLY A 49 -9.76 -13.10 -0.82
N THR A 50 -10.14 -12.04 -1.54
CA THR A 50 -11.07 -12.08 -2.68
C THR A 50 -10.38 -12.09 -4.04
N HIS A 51 -9.04 -12.03 -4.07
CA HIS A 51 -8.22 -11.90 -5.28
C HIS A 51 -8.57 -10.68 -6.15
N THR A 52 -9.10 -9.64 -5.52
CA THR A 52 -9.51 -8.39 -6.19
C THR A 52 -8.45 -7.30 -6.07
N VAL A 53 -7.73 -7.29 -4.95
CA VAL A 53 -6.67 -6.32 -4.65
C VAL A 53 -5.31 -7.01 -4.59
N LEU A 54 -4.33 -6.46 -5.30
CA LEU A 54 -2.93 -6.84 -5.17
C LEU A 54 -2.17 -5.73 -4.44
N VAL A 55 -1.46 -6.10 -3.40
CA VAL A 55 -0.52 -5.23 -2.68
C VAL A 55 0.90 -5.54 -3.12
N HIS A 56 1.61 -4.53 -3.60
CA HIS A 56 3.04 -4.58 -3.85
C HIS A 56 3.73 -3.46 -3.06
N LEU A 57 4.33 -3.82 -1.94
CA LEU A 57 5.15 -2.95 -1.11
C LEU A 57 6.63 -3.23 -1.37
N ARG A 58 7.43 -2.18 -1.47
CA ARG A 58 8.89 -2.25 -1.51
C ARG A 58 9.49 -1.14 -0.67
N LEU A 59 10.29 -1.50 0.33
CA LEU A 59 11.07 -0.58 1.14
C LEU A 59 12.56 -0.87 0.92
N HIS A 60 13.34 0.15 0.59
CA HIS A 60 14.73 0.01 0.16
C HIS A 60 15.69 -0.02 1.34
N ALA A 61 16.65 -0.95 1.35
CA ALA A 61 17.61 -1.15 2.42
C ALA A 61 18.43 0.11 2.75
N ASP A 62 18.84 0.87 1.71
CA ASP A 62 19.63 2.10 1.81
C ASP A 62 18.88 3.29 2.42
N ARG A 63 17.57 3.14 2.66
CA ARG A 63 16.70 4.18 3.24
C ARG A 63 16.45 4.00 4.75
N PHE A 64 16.92 2.90 5.31
CA PHE A 64 16.88 2.64 6.73
C PHE A 64 18.12 3.21 7.42
N ASP A 65 18.00 3.56 8.70
CA ASP A 65 19.13 4.08 9.50
C ASP A 65 20.18 2.99 9.80
N GLU A 66 19.70 1.74 9.91
CA GLU A 66 20.54 0.56 10.00
C GLU A 66 19.84 -0.58 9.24
N TYR A 67 20.56 -1.26 8.37
CA TYR A 67 20.04 -2.42 7.66
C TYR A 67 21.11 -3.50 7.54
N LYS A 68 20.86 -4.65 8.18
CA LYS A 68 21.70 -5.83 8.13
C LYS A 68 20.86 -7.03 7.81
N CYS A 69 21.01 -7.58 6.62
CA CYS A 69 20.34 -8.79 6.16
C CYS A 69 21.24 -9.49 5.13
N PRO A 70 22.08 -10.46 5.56
CA PRO A 70 23.08 -11.07 4.68
C PRO A 70 22.48 -12.04 3.65
N GLN A 71 21.28 -12.57 3.91
CA GLN A 71 20.59 -13.50 3.01
C GLN A 71 19.08 -13.25 3.04
N LYS A 72 18.35 -13.85 2.10
CA LYS A 72 16.89 -13.72 2.00
C LYS A 72 16.18 -14.53 3.09
N TYR A 73 15.21 -13.90 3.74
CA TYR A 73 14.25 -14.51 4.66
C TYR A 73 12.83 -14.21 4.20
N ILE A 74 11.91 -15.15 4.46
CA ILE A 74 10.48 -15.00 4.19
C ILE A 74 9.76 -15.24 5.50
N LEU A 75 9.02 -14.23 5.96
CA LEU A 75 8.34 -14.23 7.25
C LEU A 75 6.83 -14.17 7.04
N GLY A 76 6.11 -15.22 7.39
CA GLY A 76 4.66 -15.20 7.43
C GLY A 76 4.16 -14.40 8.64
N ILE A 77 3.37 -13.36 8.41
CA ILE A 77 2.90 -12.43 9.44
C ILE A 77 1.39 -12.23 9.36
N ASN A 78 0.74 -12.31 10.52
CA ASN A 78 -0.63 -11.81 10.67
C ASN A 78 -0.60 -10.29 10.81
N MET A 79 -1.17 -9.57 9.83
CA MET A 79 -1.09 -8.12 9.71
C MET A 79 -1.85 -7.40 10.84
N ILE A 80 -2.95 -7.99 11.33
CA ILE A 80 -3.73 -7.44 12.44
C ILE A 80 -2.89 -7.48 13.72
N ASN A 81 -2.19 -8.57 13.96
CA ASN A 81 -1.34 -8.72 15.13
C ASN A 81 -0.12 -7.80 15.07
N LEU A 82 0.52 -7.69 13.91
CA LEU A 82 1.59 -6.71 13.70
C LEU A 82 1.12 -5.29 14.04
N PHE A 83 -0.03 -4.87 13.49
CA PHE A 83 -0.56 -3.53 13.79
C PHE A 83 -0.87 -3.32 15.28
N LYS A 84 -1.41 -4.33 15.99
CA LYS A 84 -1.64 -4.22 17.44
C LYS A 84 -0.39 -3.86 18.23
N LEU A 85 0.79 -4.31 17.79
CA LEU A 85 2.07 -4.02 18.43
C LEU A 85 2.56 -2.62 18.07
N VAL A 86 2.55 -2.29 16.76
CA VAL A 86 3.13 -1.02 16.29
C VAL A 86 2.20 0.18 16.43
N LYS A 87 0.90 0.00 16.69
CA LYS A 87 -0.07 1.11 16.84
C LYS A 87 0.26 2.06 18.00
N THR A 88 1.02 1.60 18.98
CA THR A 88 1.44 2.39 20.15
C THR A 88 2.60 3.33 19.86
N MET A 89 3.26 3.19 18.71
CA MET A 89 4.38 4.06 18.31
C MET A 89 3.92 5.51 18.15
N SER A 90 4.71 6.41 18.73
CA SER A 90 4.59 7.86 18.55
C SER A 90 5.39 8.32 17.31
N ASN A 91 5.18 9.57 16.91
CA ASN A 91 5.84 10.10 15.70
C ASN A 91 7.38 10.21 15.86
N ASN A 92 7.86 10.37 17.10
CA ASN A 92 9.28 10.55 17.42
C ASN A 92 9.96 9.24 17.89
N ASP A 93 9.24 8.12 17.84
CA ASP A 93 9.82 6.83 18.22
C ASP A 93 10.70 6.29 17.10
N SER A 94 11.68 5.46 17.47
CA SER A 94 12.43 4.62 16.54
C SER A 94 11.93 3.19 16.62
N LEU A 95 11.98 2.50 15.50
CA LEU A 95 11.60 1.09 15.37
C LEU A 95 12.84 0.26 15.03
N VAL A 96 13.01 -0.87 15.75
CA VAL A 96 13.98 -1.91 15.39
C VAL A 96 13.22 -3.21 15.15
N MET A 97 13.50 -3.88 14.05
CA MET A 97 13.01 -5.23 13.73
C MET A 97 14.21 -6.16 13.60
N PHE A 98 14.12 -7.35 14.17
CA PHE A 98 15.21 -8.31 14.13
C PHE A 98 14.70 -9.75 14.23
N MET A 99 15.56 -10.70 13.86
CA MET A 99 15.37 -12.13 14.12
C MET A 99 16.64 -12.69 14.72
N GLU A 100 16.51 -13.39 15.84
CA GLU A 100 17.63 -14.05 16.51
C GLU A 100 17.95 -15.41 15.86
N LYS A 101 19.23 -15.75 15.81
CA LYS A 101 19.66 -17.07 15.30
C LYS A 101 19.12 -18.25 16.13
N ARG A 102 18.90 -18.02 17.43
CA ARG A 102 18.44 -19.04 18.37
C ARG A 102 16.92 -19.33 18.29
N ASP A 103 16.11 -18.39 17.76
CA ASP A 103 14.67 -18.55 17.65
C ASP A 103 14.16 -17.89 16.36
N THR A 104 13.99 -18.71 15.32
CA THR A 104 13.49 -18.26 14.01
C THR A 104 11.97 -18.28 13.90
N THR A 105 11.27 -18.66 14.97
CA THR A 105 9.81 -18.70 15.01
C THR A 105 9.19 -17.35 15.38
N LYS A 106 10.03 -16.36 15.73
CA LYS A 106 9.59 -15.04 16.16
C LYS A 106 10.36 -13.93 15.47
N MET A 107 9.67 -12.82 15.24
CA MET A 107 10.28 -11.53 14.88
C MET A 107 10.28 -10.61 16.09
N GLY A 108 11.45 -10.15 16.51
CA GLY A 108 11.60 -9.13 17.53
C GLY A 108 11.25 -7.75 16.98
N ILE A 109 10.50 -6.96 17.74
CA ILE A 109 10.11 -5.59 17.44
C ILE A 109 10.42 -4.75 18.66
N VAL A 110 11.32 -3.78 18.53
CA VAL A 110 11.67 -2.83 19.60
C VAL A 110 11.20 -1.45 19.23
N ILE A 111 10.45 -0.82 20.13
CA ILE A 111 10.03 0.58 20.04
C ILE A 111 10.87 1.38 21.04
N LEU A 112 11.62 2.34 20.54
CA LEU A 112 12.49 3.20 21.32
C LEU A 112 11.90 4.62 21.39
N ASN A 113 11.50 5.04 22.59
CA ASN A 113 11.11 6.42 22.84
C ASN A 113 12.28 7.17 23.48
N GLY A 114 12.95 8.00 22.70
CA GLY A 114 14.14 8.73 23.15
C GLY A 114 13.84 9.80 24.21
N GLU A 115 12.66 10.42 24.14
CA GLU A 115 12.27 11.48 25.08
C GLU A 115 12.01 10.90 26.49
N LYS A 116 11.38 9.72 26.55
CA LYS A 116 11.06 9.05 27.83
C LYS A 116 12.13 8.05 28.27
N GLN A 117 13.19 7.87 27.48
CA GLN A 117 14.20 6.83 27.70
C GLN A 117 13.58 5.45 27.92
N MET A 118 12.51 5.15 27.17
CA MET A 118 11.74 3.94 27.30
C MET A 118 11.95 3.04 26.10
N GLU A 119 12.20 1.77 26.36
CA GLU A 119 12.30 0.72 25.36
C GLU A 119 11.21 -0.32 25.62
N THR A 120 10.48 -0.67 24.56
CA THR A 120 9.47 -1.71 24.62
C THR A 120 9.79 -2.76 23.57
N THR A 121 10.00 -4.00 24.02
CA THR A 121 10.29 -5.14 23.15
C THR A 121 9.09 -6.06 23.03
N PHE A 122 8.72 -6.40 21.81
CA PHE A 122 7.74 -7.42 21.48
C PHE A 122 8.38 -8.56 20.71
N ASN A 123 7.90 -9.78 20.90
CA ASN A 123 8.25 -10.92 20.10
C ASN A 123 6.99 -11.39 19.37
N LEU A 124 6.88 -11.09 18.08
CA LEU A 124 5.76 -11.47 17.24
C LEU A 124 5.98 -12.91 16.76
N ASN A 125 5.07 -13.81 17.10
CA ASN A 125 5.07 -15.17 16.57
C ASN A 125 4.81 -15.14 15.06
N LEU A 126 5.67 -15.78 14.30
CA LEU A 126 5.52 -15.97 12.87
C LEU A 126 4.56 -17.12 12.57
N ILE A 127 3.98 -17.12 11.41
CA ILE A 127 3.06 -18.14 10.91
C ILE A 127 3.63 -18.76 9.63
N GLU A 128 3.31 -20.00 9.37
CA GLU A 128 3.65 -20.64 8.10
C GLU A 128 2.57 -20.31 7.08
N LEU A 129 2.97 -19.70 5.98
CA LEU A 129 2.10 -19.38 4.84
C LEU A 129 2.70 -20.01 3.58
N ASP A 130 1.83 -20.49 2.70
CA ASP A 130 2.25 -20.95 1.40
C ASP A 130 2.93 -19.83 0.61
N ILE A 131 4.04 -20.15 -0.04
CA ILE A 131 4.76 -19.23 -0.91
C ILE A 131 4.20 -19.40 -2.31
N ASN A 132 3.25 -18.53 -2.66
CA ASN A 132 2.72 -18.46 -4.02
C ASN A 132 3.35 -17.27 -4.74
N PRO A 133 4.36 -17.47 -5.59
CA PRO A 133 4.99 -16.37 -6.31
C PRO A 133 3.96 -15.73 -7.25
N ILE A 134 3.77 -14.41 -7.09
CA ILE A 134 2.94 -13.62 -7.99
C ILE A 134 3.89 -12.96 -8.99
N GLU A 135 3.70 -13.27 -10.26
CA GLU A 135 4.44 -12.64 -11.35
C GLU A 135 3.60 -11.52 -11.96
N ILE A 136 4.13 -10.31 -11.96
CA ILE A 136 3.51 -9.17 -12.64
C ILE A 136 4.22 -8.99 -13.98
N PRO A 137 3.53 -9.22 -15.10
CA PRO A 137 4.14 -8.98 -16.41
C PRO A 137 4.44 -7.49 -16.58
N PRO A 138 5.49 -7.13 -17.33
CA PRO A 138 5.76 -5.73 -17.63
C PRO A 138 4.61 -5.16 -18.46
N VAL A 139 4.07 -4.03 -18.02
CA VAL A 139 2.92 -3.37 -18.64
C VAL A 139 3.25 -1.93 -18.96
N GLN A 140 2.90 -1.51 -20.18
CA GLN A 140 2.88 -0.10 -20.54
C GLN A 140 1.48 0.45 -20.26
N PHE A 141 1.40 1.46 -19.39
CA PHE A 141 0.16 2.13 -19.07
C PHE A 141 -0.16 3.21 -20.08
N SER A 142 -1.43 3.34 -20.44
CA SER A 142 -1.90 4.32 -21.41
C SER A 142 -1.97 5.73 -20.81
N ALA A 143 -2.20 5.84 -19.50
CA ALA A 143 -2.17 7.11 -18.77
C ALA A 143 -1.54 6.94 -17.38
N ILE A 144 -0.72 7.93 -17.00
CA ILE A 144 -0.18 8.07 -15.64
C ILE A 144 -0.56 9.46 -15.17
N ILE A 145 -1.25 9.52 -14.03
CA ILE A 145 -1.78 10.76 -13.44
C ILE A 145 -1.15 10.94 -12.08
N THR A 146 -0.54 12.09 -11.84
CA THR A 146 -0.06 12.48 -10.52
C THR A 146 -0.96 13.57 -9.98
N MET A 147 -1.42 13.42 -8.72
CA MET A 147 -2.31 14.37 -8.07
C MET A 147 -2.12 14.35 -6.55
N PRO A 148 -2.56 15.43 -5.83
CA PRO A 148 -2.51 15.45 -4.38
C PRO A 148 -3.29 14.29 -3.75
N SER A 149 -2.64 13.60 -2.81
CA SER A 149 -3.22 12.43 -2.13
C SER A 149 -4.48 12.76 -1.33
N LEU A 150 -4.54 13.98 -0.74
CA LEU A 150 -5.69 14.48 0.02
C LEU A 150 -6.92 14.71 -0.87
N ASP A 151 -6.72 15.23 -2.09
CA ASP A 151 -7.82 15.49 -3.03
C ASP A 151 -8.43 14.16 -3.49
N PHE A 152 -7.57 13.19 -3.84
CA PHE A 152 -8.02 11.85 -4.16
C PHE A 152 -8.80 11.22 -2.99
N GLN A 153 -8.25 11.28 -1.76
CA GLN A 153 -8.90 10.74 -0.57
C GLN A 153 -10.29 11.34 -0.37
N LYS A 154 -10.40 12.68 -0.43
CA LYS A 154 -11.67 13.39 -0.21
C LYS A 154 -12.73 12.89 -1.18
N ILE A 155 -12.42 12.87 -2.47
CA ILE A 155 -13.40 12.51 -3.50
C ILE A 155 -13.80 11.05 -3.43
N ILE A 156 -12.84 10.14 -3.25
CA ILE A 156 -13.14 8.71 -3.12
C ILE A 156 -14.02 8.43 -1.89
N ARG A 157 -13.78 9.13 -0.77
CA ARG A 157 -14.63 9.00 0.42
C ARG A 157 -16.02 9.58 0.20
N ASP A 158 -16.14 10.75 -0.42
CA ASP A 158 -17.42 11.37 -0.73
C ASP A 158 -18.23 10.46 -1.66
N MET A 159 -17.65 9.97 -2.75
CA MET A 159 -18.29 9.03 -3.67
C MET A 159 -18.66 7.70 -3.00
N GLY A 160 -17.83 7.22 -2.05
CA GLY A 160 -18.10 6.00 -1.29
C GLY A 160 -19.35 6.07 -0.41
N THR A 161 -19.87 7.27 -0.12
CA THR A 161 -21.15 7.46 0.56
C THR A 161 -22.36 7.48 -0.38
N LEU A 162 -22.11 7.66 -1.69
CA LEU A 162 -23.15 7.77 -2.70
C LEU A 162 -23.45 6.45 -3.39
N GLY A 163 -22.42 5.69 -3.75
CA GLY A 163 -22.58 4.50 -4.55
C GLY A 163 -21.50 3.45 -4.33
N GLU A 164 -21.63 2.33 -5.01
CA GLU A 164 -20.73 1.18 -4.87
C GLU A 164 -19.53 1.23 -5.80
N THR A 165 -19.68 1.87 -6.96
CA THR A 165 -18.66 1.91 -8.01
C THR A 165 -18.36 3.32 -8.47
N VAL A 166 -17.15 3.53 -8.93
CA VAL A 166 -16.73 4.76 -9.60
C VAL A 166 -16.21 4.42 -10.99
N GLU A 167 -16.66 5.18 -11.98
CA GLU A 167 -16.05 5.23 -13.30
C GLU A 167 -14.92 6.25 -13.28
N ILE A 168 -13.73 5.83 -13.65
CA ILE A 168 -12.54 6.68 -13.73
C ILE A 168 -12.13 6.76 -15.19
N THR A 169 -12.13 7.98 -15.74
CA THR A 169 -11.81 8.24 -17.15
C THR A 169 -10.67 9.24 -17.25
N SER A 170 -9.67 8.94 -18.07
CA SER A 170 -8.63 9.88 -18.48
C SER A 170 -8.80 10.23 -19.95
N ALA A 171 -9.19 11.48 -20.23
CA ALA A 171 -9.43 11.98 -21.58
C ALA A 171 -8.99 13.45 -21.68
N SER A 172 -8.48 13.89 -22.83
CA SER A 172 -8.19 15.29 -23.14
C SER A 172 -7.47 16.07 -22.02
N ASN A 173 -6.47 15.46 -21.38
CA ASN A 173 -5.74 16.01 -20.23
C ASN A 173 -6.62 16.26 -18.99
N GLN A 174 -7.71 15.53 -18.86
CA GLN A 174 -8.57 15.54 -17.69
C GLN A 174 -8.64 14.16 -17.05
N LEU A 175 -8.84 14.16 -15.74
CA LEU A 175 -9.26 13.00 -14.96
C LEU A 175 -10.71 13.23 -14.53
N ILE A 176 -11.60 12.36 -14.93
CA ILE A 176 -13.03 12.43 -14.65
C ILE A 176 -13.40 11.24 -13.78
N LEU A 177 -14.00 11.50 -12.63
CA LEU A 177 -14.55 10.49 -11.74
C LEU A 177 -16.06 10.64 -11.70
N LYS A 178 -16.80 9.56 -11.98
CA LYS A 178 -18.27 9.53 -11.94
C LYS A 178 -18.73 8.43 -11.01
N CYS A 179 -19.66 8.76 -10.13
CA CYS A 179 -20.33 7.80 -9.26
C CYS A 179 -21.83 8.02 -9.35
N ARG A 180 -22.56 6.92 -9.50
CA ARG A 180 -24.03 6.91 -9.49
C ARG A 180 -24.51 6.11 -8.31
N GLY A 181 -25.28 6.75 -7.43
CA GLY A 181 -25.99 6.12 -6.32
C GLY A 181 -27.50 6.17 -6.49
N ASP A 182 -28.23 5.66 -5.51
CA ASP A 182 -29.69 5.59 -5.58
C ASP A 182 -30.38 6.96 -5.50
N PHE A 183 -29.77 7.93 -4.80
CA PHE A 183 -30.37 9.24 -4.54
C PHE A 183 -29.63 10.41 -5.22
N ALA A 184 -28.40 10.19 -5.71
CA ALA A 184 -27.60 11.23 -6.36
C ALA A 184 -26.55 10.64 -7.30
N GLU A 185 -26.12 11.50 -8.24
CA GLU A 185 -24.95 11.26 -9.09
C GLU A 185 -23.91 12.34 -8.78
N GLN A 186 -22.64 11.95 -8.77
CA GLN A 186 -21.52 12.88 -8.64
C GLN A 186 -20.60 12.71 -9.84
N GLU A 187 -20.22 13.82 -10.45
CA GLU A 187 -19.13 13.90 -11.41
C GLU A 187 -18.12 14.92 -10.90
N THR A 188 -16.85 14.52 -10.88
CA THR A 188 -15.74 15.40 -10.52
C THR A 188 -14.73 15.38 -11.64
N VAL A 189 -14.39 16.54 -12.17
CA VAL A 189 -13.45 16.73 -13.27
C VAL A 189 -12.23 17.48 -12.78
N PHE A 190 -11.07 16.87 -12.90
CA PHE A 190 -9.77 17.51 -12.69
C PHE A 190 -9.15 17.83 -14.04
N SER A 191 -8.67 19.05 -14.19
CA SER A 191 -7.88 19.48 -15.35
C SER A 191 -6.40 19.58 -14.98
N VAL A 192 -5.53 19.38 -15.96
CA VAL A 192 -4.09 19.59 -15.78
C VAL A 192 -3.83 21.01 -15.30
N GLY A 193 -3.03 21.16 -14.25
CA GLY A 193 -2.69 22.42 -13.56
C GLY A 193 -2.84 22.28 -12.05
N GLN A 194 -2.32 23.22 -11.27
CA GLN A 194 -2.46 23.30 -9.81
C GLN A 194 -2.26 21.97 -9.05
N GLY A 195 -1.21 21.23 -9.39
CA GLY A 195 -0.82 20.00 -8.68
C GLY A 195 -1.24 18.70 -9.36
N MET A 196 -2.04 18.73 -10.44
CA MET A 196 -2.30 17.53 -11.24
C MET A 196 -1.53 17.55 -12.56
N THR A 197 -0.85 16.44 -12.86
CA THR A 197 -0.20 16.23 -14.15
C THR A 197 -0.69 14.93 -14.78
N VAL A 198 -0.75 14.92 -16.12
CA VAL A 198 -1.15 13.73 -16.89
C VAL A 198 -0.07 13.43 -17.91
N SER A 199 0.50 12.23 -17.85
CA SER A 199 1.36 11.67 -18.90
C SER A 199 0.59 10.56 -19.59
N LYS A 200 0.50 10.62 -20.92
CA LYS A 200 -0.18 9.63 -21.74
C LYS A 200 0.78 9.09 -22.79
N SER A 201 0.73 7.77 -23.03
CA SER A 201 1.46 7.14 -24.12
C SER A 201 0.74 7.29 -25.46
N HIS A 202 -0.60 7.46 -25.45
CA HIS A 202 -1.45 7.59 -26.63
C HIS A 202 -2.59 8.58 -26.38
N SER A 203 -3.20 9.11 -27.44
CA SER A 203 -4.34 10.04 -27.38
C SER A 203 -5.69 9.36 -27.11
N GLU A 204 -5.71 8.06 -26.83
CA GLU A 204 -6.94 7.32 -26.56
C GLU A 204 -7.59 7.70 -25.23
N ILE A 205 -8.90 7.50 -25.15
CA ILE A 205 -9.64 7.57 -23.90
C ILE A 205 -9.35 6.29 -23.10
N VAL A 206 -8.93 6.45 -21.85
CA VAL A 206 -8.69 5.36 -20.94
C VAL A 206 -9.73 5.42 -19.83
N GLN A 207 -10.48 4.34 -19.64
CA GLN A 207 -11.54 4.27 -18.66
C GLN A 207 -11.65 2.92 -17.98
N GLY A 208 -12.22 2.91 -16.77
CA GLY A 208 -12.50 1.70 -16.03
C GLY A 208 -13.49 1.96 -14.90
N ASN A 209 -14.23 0.92 -14.51
CA ASN A 209 -15.13 0.92 -13.37
C ASN A 209 -14.49 0.16 -12.21
N PHE A 210 -14.53 0.73 -11.01
CA PHE A 210 -13.86 0.18 -9.84
C PHE A 210 -14.76 0.24 -8.60
N LEU A 211 -14.61 -0.77 -7.71
CA LEU A 211 -15.37 -0.82 -6.45
C LEU A 211 -14.82 0.21 -5.45
N LEU A 212 -15.65 1.17 -5.06
CA LEU A 212 -15.30 2.25 -4.13
C LEU A 212 -14.85 1.73 -2.76
N LYS A 213 -15.41 0.63 -2.26
CA LYS A 213 -15.01 0.04 -0.98
C LYS A 213 -13.51 -0.23 -0.89
N HIS A 214 -12.88 -0.71 -1.98
CA HIS A 214 -11.43 -0.96 -2.00
C HIS A 214 -10.62 0.32 -2.16
N LEU A 215 -11.07 1.26 -3.01
CA LEU A 215 -10.41 2.56 -3.17
C LEU A 215 -10.43 3.36 -1.85
N VAL A 216 -11.51 3.28 -1.08
CA VAL A 216 -11.59 3.89 0.27
C VAL A 216 -10.52 3.30 1.20
N LEU A 217 -10.28 1.98 1.15
CA LEU A 217 -9.19 1.36 1.92
C LEU A 217 -7.81 1.88 1.48
N PHE A 218 -7.60 2.08 0.17
CA PHE A 218 -6.34 2.63 -0.36
C PHE A 218 -6.05 4.03 0.18
N THR A 219 -7.10 4.83 0.43
CA THR A 219 -6.93 6.17 1.01
C THR A 219 -6.42 6.19 2.45
N LYS A 220 -6.30 5.04 3.11
CA LYS A 220 -5.60 4.94 4.40
C LYS A 220 -4.10 5.27 4.28
N CYS A 221 -3.53 5.15 3.09
CA CYS A 221 -2.15 5.51 2.79
C CYS A 221 -1.92 7.01 2.56
N THR A 222 -2.97 7.84 2.54
CA THR A 222 -2.89 9.27 2.18
C THR A 222 -1.84 10.05 2.97
N SER A 223 -1.68 9.78 4.27
CA SER A 223 -0.70 10.49 5.11
C SER A 223 0.76 10.07 4.90
N LEU A 224 1.03 9.10 4.02
CA LEU A 224 2.39 8.66 3.70
C LEU A 224 3.13 9.62 2.77
N CYS A 225 2.41 10.33 1.90
CA CYS A 225 2.98 11.24 0.90
C CYS A 225 1.99 12.36 0.50
N SER A 226 2.52 13.45 -0.07
CA SER A 226 1.73 14.58 -0.58
C SER A 226 0.97 14.23 -1.86
N ASP A 227 1.60 13.45 -2.73
CA ASP A 227 1.11 13.16 -4.06
C ASP A 227 1.10 11.65 -4.31
N ILE A 228 0.11 11.20 -5.08
CA ILE A 228 -0.03 9.83 -5.55
C ILE A 228 0.16 9.77 -7.06
N SER A 229 0.50 8.58 -7.56
CA SER A 229 0.47 8.27 -8.98
C SER A 229 -0.60 7.23 -9.27
N ILE A 230 -1.45 7.52 -10.24
CA ILE A 230 -2.54 6.66 -10.71
C ILE A 230 -2.17 6.15 -12.09
N TYR A 231 -2.11 4.84 -12.26
CA TYR A 231 -1.79 4.19 -13.53
C TYR A 231 -3.04 3.57 -14.11
N LEU A 232 -3.37 3.94 -15.34
CA LEU A 232 -4.58 3.50 -16.03
C LEU A 232 -4.24 2.86 -17.37
N LYS A 233 -4.96 1.80 -17.68
CA LYS A 233 -5.01 1.11 -18.96
C LYS A 233 -6.39 0.47 -19.13
N ASN A 234 -6.95 0.48 -20.35
CA ASN A 234 -8.22 -0.16 -20.63
C ASN A 234 -8.16 -1.67 -20.34
N ASP A 235 -9.22 -2.20 -19.75
CA ASP A 235 -9.35 -3.62 -19.38
C ASP A 235 -8.24 -4.15 -18.47
N TYR A 236 -7.67 -3.27 -17.64
CA TYR A 236 -6.57 -3.60 -16.74
C TYR A 236 -6.84 -3.06 -15.33
N PRO A 237 -6.26 -3.65 -14.27
CA PRO A 237 -6.35 -3.11 -12.92
C PRO A 237 -5.85 -1.66 -12.84
N ILE A 238 -6.58 -0.79 -12.12
CA ILE A 238 -6.04 0.51 -11.73
C ILE A 238 -4.95 0.29 -10.68
N ILE A 239 -3.84 1.02 -10.79
CA ILE A 239 -2.80 1.01 -9.76
C ILE A 239 -2.70 2.39 -9.14
N ILE A 240 -2.76 2.44 -7.81
CA ILE A 240 -2.49 3.64 -7.02
C ILE A 240 -1.17 3.43 -6.29
N GLU A 241 -0.22 4.31 -6.54
CA GLU A 241 1.10 4.28 -5.92
C GLU A 241 1.23 5.41 -4.90
N TYR A 242 1.68 5.06 -3.70
CA TYR A 242 2.05 5.99 -2.63
C TYR A 242 3.54 5.83 -2.32
N SER A 243 4.27 6.93 -2.19
CA SER A 243 5.60 6.91 -1.57
C SER A 243 5.46 6.70 -0.06
N VAL A 244 6.30 5.86 0.51
CA VAL A 244 6.30 5.58 1.96
C VAL A 244 7.36 6.43 2.64
N ALA A 245 7.11 7.74 2.76
CA ALA A 245 7.95 8.71 3.46
C ALA A 245 9.45 8.64 3.09
N GLY A 246 9.75 8.34 1.81
CA GLY A 246 11.11 8.18 1.30
C GLY A 246 11.80 6.88 1.70
N LEU A 247 11.11 5.93 2.33
CA LEU A 247 11.60 4.55 2.56
C LEU A 247 11.45 3.67 1.32
N GLY A 248 10.46 3.96 0.48
CA GLY A 248 10.11 3.18 -0.69
C GLY A 248 8.70 3.52 -1.19
N GLU A 249 8.02 2.56 -1.77
CA GLU A 249 6.68 2.73 -2.34
C GLU A 249 5.76 1.56 -2.02
N ILE A 250 4.45 1.86 -1.98
CA ILE A 250 3.38 0.86 -2.00
C ILE A 250 2.50 1.08 -3.23
N LYS A 251 2.30 0.04 -4.02
CA LYS A 251 1.39 -0.02 -5.16
C LYS A 251 0.20 -0.89 -4.79
N LEU A 252 -0.98 -0.34 -4.93
CA LEU A 252 -2.24 -1.01 -4.66
C LEU A 252 -2.97 -1.15 -5.99
N ALA A 253 -3.07 -2.37 -6.49
CA ALA A 253 -3.75 -2.65 -7.75
C ALA A 253 -5.15 -3.20 -7.46
N LEU A 254 -6.17 -2.65 -8.13
CA LEU A 254 -7.56 -3.04 -8.01
C LEU A 254 -8.09 -3.52 -9.36
N ALA A 255 -8.60 -4.74 -9.42
CA ALA A 255 -9.26 -5.27 -10.60
C ALA A 255 -10.50 -4.45 -10.96
N PRO A 256 -10.84 -4.31 -12.25
CA PRO A 256 -12.09 -3.69 -12.67
C PRO A 256 -13.30 -4.37 -12.04
N ALA A 257 -14.33 -3.58 -11.73
CA ALA A 257 -15.59 -4.13 -11.24
C ALA A 257 -16.21 -5.04 -12.30
N PRO A 258 -16.87 -6.15 -11.90
CA PRO A 258 -17.57 -6.99 -12.84
C PRO A 258 -18.57 -6.17 -13.65
N SER A 259 -18.61 -6.35 -14.98
CA SER A 259 -19.63 -5.73 -15.82
C SER A 259 -21.00 -6.21 -15.33
N LYS A 260 -21.90 -5.29 -14.95
CA LYS A 260 -23.31 -5.64 -14.74
C LYS A 260 -23.82 -6.16 -16.08
N GLN A 261 -23.98 -7.48 -16.22
CA GLN A 261 -24.76 -8.01 -17.32
C GLN A 261 -26.14 -7.37 -17.23
N SER A 262 -26.50 -6.55 -18.21
CA SER A 262 -27.84 -6.07 -18.37
C SER A 262 -28.73 -7.31 -18.54
N HIS A 263 -29.40 -7.72 -17.47
CA HIS A 263 -30.53 -8.61 -17.62
C HIS A 263 -31.57 -7.83 -18.42
N GLY A 264 -31.51 -7.99 -19.74
CA GLY A 264 -32.59 -7.57 -20.63
C GLY A 264 -33.83 -8.33 -20.19
N GLY A 265 -34.70 -7.62 -19.49
CA GLY A 265 -36.03 -8.09 -19.22
C GLY A 265 -36.73 -8.35 -20.54
N LYS A 266 -37.20 -9.58 -20.71
CA LYS A 266 -38.25 -9.92 -21.66
C LYS A 266 -39.60 -9.45 -21.11
#